data_77766c77c2f3198b1a0cc5213c647236
#
_entry.id   77766c77c2f3198b1a0cc5213c647236
#
_cell.length_a   1.000
_cell.length_b   1.000
_cell.length_c   1.000
_cell.angle_alpha   90.00
_cell.angle_beta   90.00
_cell.angle_gamma   90.00
#
_symmetry.space_group_name_H-M   'P 1'
#
loop_
_entity.id
_entity.type
_entity.pdbx_description
1 polymer ?
#
loop_
_entity_poly.entity_id
_entity_poly.type
_entity_poly.pdbx_seq_one_letter_code
_entity_poly.pdbx_strand_id
1 'polypeptide(L)'
;RQRQMCIRDRFFIIAIINLFTYILATYEGIPLILITLFVLIAGYTFVMKKTVIGRRIYAIGGNEKAAELSGIKTKRLTFMVFVNMGVLAALSGLIFAARLNAATPKAGNLFELDAIAACFIGGASAYGGIGTIGGAIIGGLVMGVMNNGMSLLGLGIDWQQAIKGLVLLIAVAFDIYNKNKTS
;
A
#
# COMPACT_ATOMS: atom_id res chain seq x y z
N ARG A 1 -7.95 -28.32 23.06
CA ARG A 1 -8.91 -27.81 22.04
C ARG A 1 -8.34 -26.61 21.25
N GLN A 2 -7.69 -25.63 21.86
CA GLN A 2 -7.10 -24.46 21.16
C GLN A 2 -5.97 -24.81 20.17
N ARG A 3 -5.09 -25.78 20.49
CA ARG A 3 -4.02 -26.22 19.57
C ARG A 3 -4.55 -26.90 18.30
N GLN A 4 -5.65 -27.63 18.39
CA GLN A 4 -6.24 -28.29 17.21
C GLN A 4 -6.96 -27.31 16.27
N MET A 5 -7.55 -26.23 16.79
CA MET A 5 -8.11 -25.17 15.96
C MET A 5 -7.01 -24.45 15.16
N CYS A 6 -5.90 -24.09 15.81
CA CYS A 6 -4.79 -23.39 15.15
C CYS A 6 -4.09 -24.23 14.06
N ILE A 7 -4.04 -25.55 14.20
CA ILE A 7 -3.50 -26.47 13.19
C ILE A 7 -4.47 -26.59 12.01
N ARG A 8 -5.77 -26.69 12.26
CA ARG A 8 -6.81 -26.79 11.22
C ARG A 8 -6.88 -25.52 10.38
N ASP A 9 -6.77 -24.34 11.01
CA ASP A 9 -6.76 -23.07 10.31
C ASP A 9 -5.49 -22.89 9.46
N ARG A 10 -4.34 -23.37 9.93
CA ARG A 10 -3.12 -23.42 9.11
C ARG A 10 -3.26 -24.32 7.89
N PHE A 11 -3.83 -25.52 8.04
CA PHE A 11 -4.08 -26.43 6.92
C PHE A 11 -5.06 -25.83 5.91
N PHE A 12 -6.10 -25.14 6.37
CA PHE A 12 -7.07 -24.47 5.51
C PHE A 12 -6.40 -23.32 4.70
N ILE A 13 -5.58 -22.52 5.35
CA ILE A 13 -4.82 -21.43 4.69
C ILE A 13 -3.84 -22.01 3.66
N ILE A 14 -3.10 -23.06 4.01
CA ILE A 14 -2.17 -23.73 3.10
C ILE A 14 -2.92 -24.34 1.92
N ALA A 15 -4.07 -24.98 2.14
CA ALA A 15 -4.89 -25.57 1.08
C ALA A 15 -5.43 -24.51 0.13
N ILE A 16 -5.90 -23.36 0.65
CA ILE A 16 -6.38 -22.22 -0.16
C ILE A 16 -5.25 -21.63 -0.98
N ILE A 17 -4.07 -21.44 -0.38
CA ILE A 17 -2.89 -20.90 -1.08
C ILE A 17 -2.45 -21.86 -2.19
N ASN A 18 -2.39 -23.18 -1.92
CA ASN A 18 -2.04 -24.17 -2.93
C ASN A 18 -3.06 -24.25 -4.05
N LEU A 19 -4.36 -24.20 -3.74
CA LEU A 19 -5.43 -24.18 -4.73
C LEU A 19 -5.34 -22.94 -5.62
N PHE A 20 -5.11 -21.78 -5.03
CA PHE A 20 -4.94 -20.52 -5.74
C PHE A 20 -3.69 -20.53 -6.64
N THR A 21 -2.58 -21.05 -6.12
CA THR A 21 -1.33 -21.22 -6.87
C THR A 21 -1.51 -22.21 -8.02
N TYR A 22 -2.23 -23.31 -7.82
CA TYR A 22 -2.53 -24.31 -8.84
C TYR A 22 -3.39 -23.71 -9.97
N ILE A 23 -4.43 -22.95 -9.64
CA ILE A 23 -5.29 -22.26 -10.61
C ILE A 23 -4.47 -21.26 -11.43
N LEU A 24 -3.61 -20.46 -10.79
CA LEU A 24 -2.71 -19.52 -11.48
C LEU A 24 -1.68 -20.22 -12.37
N ALA A 25 -1.13 -21.35 -11.92
CA ALA A 25 -0.14 -22.10 -12.69
C ALA A 25 -0.74 -22.78 -13.93
N THR A 26 -2.03 -23.14 -13.89
CA THR A 26 -2.74 -23.79 -15.01
C THR A 26 -3.10 -22.79 -16.12
N TYR A 27 -3.11 -21.47 -15.81
CA TYR A 27 -3.64 -20.42 -16.71
C TYR A 27 -2.57 -19.57 -17.42
N GLU A 28 -1.35 -20.02 -17.65
CA GLU A 28 -0.19 -19.33 -18.26
C GLU A 28 0.99 -19.04 -17.31
N GLY A 29 0.95 -19.56 -16.10
CA GLY A 29 1.99 -19.35 -15.09
C GLY A 29 1.74 -18.13 -14.18
N ILE A 30 2.57 -18.03 -13.15
CA ILE A 30 2.47 -16.93 -12.19
C ILE A 30 3.06 -15.67 -12.84
N PRO A 31 2.30 -14.58 -13.01
CA PRO A 31 2.86 -13.36 -13.58
C PRO A 31 3.98 -12.82 -12.70
N LEU A 32 5.12 -12.51 -13.30
CA LEU A 32 6.33 -11.98 -12.64
C LEU A 32 5.99 -10.76 -11.75
N ILE A 33 4.97 -10.00 -12.12
CA ILE A 33 4.49 -8.85 -11.36
C ILE A 33 4.00 -9.26 -9.97
N LEU A 34 3.26 -10.38 -9.85
CA LEU A 34 2.78 -10.87 -8.55
C LEU A 34 3.94 -11.34 -7.68
N ILE A 35 4.94 -11.99 -8.25
CA ILE A 35 6.13 -12.40 -7.50
C ILE A 35 6.87 -11.18 -6.98
N THR A 36 7.11 -10.18 -7.83
CA THR A 36 7.77 -8.93 -7.45
C THR A 36 6.99 -8.22 -6.34
N LEU A 37 5.67 -8.12 -6.47
CA LEU A 37 4.81 -7.53 -5.45
C LEU A 37 4.92 -8.29 -4.13
N PHE A 38 4.85 -9.62 -4.14
CA PHE A 38 4.95 -10.44 -2.93
C PHE A 38 6.29 -10.27 -2.23
N VAL A 39 7.39 -10.26 -2.98
CA VAL A 39 8.75 -10.02 -2.44
C VAL A 39 8.84 -8.64 -1.80
N LEU A 40 8.30 -7.60 -2.43
CA LEU A 40 8.27 -6.25 -1.87
C LEU A 40 7.44 -6.19 -0.58
N ILE A 41 6.24 -6.78 -0.57
CA ILE A 41 5.37 -6.84 0.61
C ILE A 41 6.08 -7.52 1.77
N ALA A 42 6.67 -8.69 1.54
CA ALA A 42 7.37 -9.45 2.57
C ALA A 42 8.59 -8.68 3.09
N GLY A 43 9.41 -8.12 2.18
CA GLY A 43 10.59 -7.34 2.52
C GLY A 43 10.26 -6.10 3.34
N TYR A 44 9.33 -5.27 2.88
CA TYR A 44 8.94 -4.06 3.60
C TYR A 44 8.22 -4.36 4.91
N THR A 45 7.39 -5.39 4.97
CA THR A 45 6.75 -5.81 6.22
C THR A 45 7.80 -6.25 7.25
N PHE A 46 8.81 -6.99 6.82
CA PHE A 46 9.93 -7.39 7.68
C PHE A 46 10.70 -6.16 8.16
N VAL A 47 11.09 -5.25 7.26
CA VAL A 47 11.81 -4.01 7.62
C VAL A 47 11.01 -3.17 8.60
N MET A 48 9.74 -2.93 8.34
CA MET A 48 8.91 -2.07 9.20
C MET A 48 8.61 -2.68 10.57
N LYS A 49 8.35 -4.00 10.63
CA LYS A 49 7.99 -4.66 11.90
C LYS A 49 9.18 -5.15 12.72
N LYS A 50 10.27 -5.57 12.08
CA LYS A 50 11.37 -6.28 12.76
C LYS A 50 12.65 -5.46 12.90
N THR A 51 12.85 -4.37 12.14
CA THR A 51 14.09 -3.60 12.18
C THR A 51 14.00 -2.34 13.05
N VAL A 52 15.16 -1.84 13.46
CA VAL A 52 15.30 -0.57 14.19
C VAL A 52 14.86 0.61 13.31
N ILE A 53 15.09 0.50 12.00
CA ILE A 53 14.72 1.55 11.03
C ILE A 53 13.21 1.75 11.02
N GLY A 54 12.43 0.67 10.94
CA GLY A 54 10.97 0.75 10.97
C GLY A 54 10.45 1.43 12.24
N ARG A 55 10.95 1.04 13.41
CA ARG A 55 10.57 1.67 14.68
C ARG A 55 10.89 3.16 14.72
N ARG A 56 12.05 3.58 14.20
CA ARG A 56 12.42 4.99 14.12
C ARG A 56 11.53 5.77 13.17
N ILE A 57 11.12 5.18 12.04
CA ILE A 57 10.18 5.81 11.09
C ILE A 57 8.83 6.06 11.77
N TYR A 58 8.28 5.09 12.50
CA TYR A 58 7.03 5.28 13.25
C TYR A 58 7.18 6.32 14.36
N ALA A 59 8.32 6.35 15.05
CA ALA A 59 8.59 7.35 16.10
C ALA A 59 8.60 8.78 15.54
N ILE A 60 9.27 9.01 14.40
CA ILE A 60 9.29 10.32 13.72
C ILE A 60 7.88 10.71 13.29
N GLY A 61 7.12 9.77 12.69
CA GLY A 61 5.76 10.03 12.27
C GLY A 61 4.81 10.37 13.43
N GLY A 62 5.05 9.84 14.62
CA GLY A 62 4.26 10.15 15.82
C GLY A 62 4.58 11.50 16.44
N ASN A 63 5.85 11.78 16.67
CA ASN A 63 6.32 13.08 17.18
C ASN A 63 7.80 13.28 16.82
N GLU A 64 8.05 14.15 15.83
CA GLU A 64 9.39 14.42 15.32
C GLU A 64 10.32 15.01 16.40
N LYS A 65 9.81 15.97 17.20
CA LYS A 65 10.60 16.61 18.27
C LYS A 65 11.00 15.61 19.36
N ALA A 66 10.09 14.75 19.78
CA ALA A 66 10.38 13.71 20.76
C ALA A 66 11.39 12.68 20.22
N ALA A 67 11.29 12.33 18.94
CA ALA A 67 12.24 11.45 18.27
C ALA A 67 13.65 12.06 18.20
N GLU A 68 13.75 13.35 17.90
CA GLU A 68 15.03 14.09 17.87
C GLU A 68 15.66 14.14 19.26
N LEU A 69 14.91 14.46 20.30
CA LEU A 69 15.36 14.45 21.70
C LEU A 69 15.83 13.06 22.16
N SER A 70 15.26 11.99 21.58
CA SER A 70 15.69 10.61 21.80
C SER A 70 16.96 10.22 21.03
N GLY A 71 17.64 11.17 20.37
CA GLY A 71 18.88 10.96 19.65
C GLY A 71 18.72 10.38 18.24
N ILE A 72 17.51 10.36 17.68
CA ILE A 72 17.27 9.91 16.31
C ILE A 72 17.65 11.05 15.35
N LYS A 73 18.50 10.76 14.36
CA LYS A 73 18.86 11.72 13.30
C LYS A 73 17.70 11.86 12.31
N THR A 74 16.67 12.64 12.67
CA THR A 74 15.41 12.79 11.93
C THR A 74 15.64 13.20 10.49
N LYS A 75 16.40 14.24 10.22
CA LYS A 75 16.70 14.74 8.86
C LYS A 75 17.26 13.66 7.92
N ARG A 76 18.23 12.87 8.41
CA ARG A 76 18.85 11.81 7.61
C ARG A 76 17.86 10.67 7.33
N LEU A 77 17.06 10.30 8.32
CA LEU A 77 16.09 9.21 8.15
C LEU A 77 14.95 9.62 7.23
N THR A 78 14.44 10.83 7.36
CA THR A 78 13.42 11.39 6.45
C THR A 78 13.95 11.44 5.01
N PHE A 79 15.18 11.89 4.80
CA PHE A 79 15.81 11.86 3.48
C PHE A 79 15.86 10.43 2.89
N MET A 80 16.26 9.43 3.69
CA MET A 80 16.29 8.03 3.22
C MET A 80 14.90 7.51 2.86
N VAL A 81 13.85 7.90 3.59
CA VAL A 81 12.46 7.53 3.28
C VAL A 81 12.04 8.11 1.93
N PHE A 82 12.35 9.39 1.65
CA PHE A 82 12.03 10.01 0.35
C PHE A 82 12.80 9.38 -0.81
N VAL A 83 14.09 9.08 -0.62
CA VAL A 83 14.89 8.36 -1.63
C VAL A 83 14.28 6.98 -1.92
N ASN A 84 13.90 6.24 -0.88
CA ASN A 84 13.25 4.94 -1.03
C ASN A 84 11.90 5.06 -1.77
N MET A 85 11.11 6.08 -1.48
CA MET A 85 9.87 6.36 -2.20
C MET A 85 10.13 6.60 -3.70
N GLY A 86 11.17 7.37 -4.04
CA GLY A 86 11.57 7.60 -5.42
C GLY A 86 11.97 6.30 -6.16
N VAL A 87 12.71 5.42 -5.49
CA VAL A 87 13.08 4.11 -6.04
C VAL A 87 11.85 3.24 -6.31
N LEU A 88 10.89 3.19 -5.37
CA LEU A 88 9.65 2.44 -5.56
C LEU A 88 8.78 3.04 -6.68
N ALA A 89 8.72 4.35 -6.78
CA ALA A 89 8.00 5.04 -7.87
C ALA A 89 8.61 4.72 -9.23
N ALA A 90 9.95 4.74 -9.35
CA ALA A 90 10.64 4.36 -10.58
C ALA A 90 10.37 2.89 -10.96
N LEU A 91 10.42 1.98 -9.99
CA LEU A 91 10.13 0.57 -10.19
C LEU A 91 8.69 0.35 -10.65
N SER A 92 7.73 1.05 -10.05
CA SER A 92 6.32 1.05 -10.46
C SER A 92 6.15 1.55 -11.90
N GLY A 93 6.85 2.62 -12.29
CA GLY A 93 6.83 3.16 -13.65
C GLY A 93 7.39 2.17 -14.68
N LEU A 94 8.48 1.46 -14.35
CA LEU A 94 9.04 0.41 -15.21
C LEU A 94 8.06 -0.75 -15.42
N ILE A 95 7.42 -1.22 -14.34
CA ILE A 95 6.41 -2.29 -14.41
C ILE A 95 5.22 -1.86 -15.27
N PHE A 96 4.77 -0.62 -15.11
CA PHE A 96 3.66 -0.07 -15.87
C PHE A 96 3.98 0.03 -17.36
N ALA A 97 5.15 0.57 -17.72
CA ALA A 97 5.61 0.66 -19.10
C ALA A 97 5.80 -0.73 -19.74
N ALA A 98 6.37 -1.68 -19.00
CA ALA A 98 6.55 -3.06 -19.46
C ALA A 98 5.19 -3.75 -19.73
N ARG A 99 4.18 -3.50 -18.91
CA ARG A 99 2.85 -4.10 -19.08
C ARG A 99 2.11 -3.57 -20.31
N LEU A 100 2.25 -2.26 -20.58
CA LEU A 100 1.55 -1.61 -21.68
C LEU A 100 2.30 -1.73 -23.02
N ASN A 101 3.60 -2.12 -22.99
CA ASN A 101 4.49 -2.06 -24.17
C ASN A 101 4.47 -0.69 -24.86
N ALA A 102 4.09 0.36 -24.17
CA ALA A 102 3.98 1.72 -24.67
C ALA A 102 4.30 2.73 -23.57
N ALA A 103 4.95 3.81 -23.96
CA ALA A 103 5.17 4.96 -23.11
C ALA A 103 4.46 6.17 -23.71
N THR A 104 3.55 6.76 -22.94
CA THR A 104 2.87 7.99 -23.33
C THR A 104 3.21 9.11 -22.35
N PRO A 105 3.34 10.39 -22.78
CA PRO A 105 3.66 11.48 -21.88
C PRO A 105 2.65 11.69 -20.73
N LYS A 106 1.42 11.25 -20.93
CA LYS A 106 0.33 11.32 -19.94
C LYS A 106 0.18 10.05 -19.11
N ALA A 107 1.02 9.02 -19.31
CA ALA A 107 0.98 7.80 -18.53
C ALA A 107 1.32 8.09 -17.07
N GLY A 108 0.50 7.59 -16.16
CA GLY A 108 0.69 7.80 -14.73
C GLY A 108 0.22 9.14 -14.17
N ASN A 109 -0.40 10.00 -14.99
CA ASN A 109 -0.97 11.25 -14.49
C ASN A 109 -2.02 10.96 -13.41
N LEU A 110 -1.90 11.63 -12.25
CA LEU A 110 -2.74 11.48 -11.06
C LEU A 110 -2.67 10.10 -10.37
N PHE A 111 -1.68 9.26 -10.69
CA PHE A 111 -1.45 8.01 -9.94
C PHE A 111 -1.03 8.26 -8.49
N GLU A 112 -0.45 9.42 -8.21
CA GLU A 112 -0.15 9.85 -6.84
C GLU A 112 -1.41 9.94 -5.98
N LEU A 113 -2.54 10.40 -6.54
CA LEU A 113 -3.81 10.46 -5.81
C LEU A 113 -4.34 9.06 -5.49
N ASP A 114 -4.22 8.12 -6.42
CA ASP A 114 -4.60 6.73 -6.19
C ASP A 114 -3.75 6.08 -5.09
N ALA A 115 -2.44 6.34 -5.08
CA ALA A 115 -1.52 5.83 -4.07
C ALA A 115 -1.80 6.42 -2.68
N ILE A 116 -2.04 7.74 -2.61
CA ILE A 116 -2.40 8.43 -1.36
C ILE A 116 -3.74 7.90 -0.84
N ALA A 117 -4.77 7.80 -1.70
CA ALA A 117 -6.08 7.26 -1.32
C ALA A 117 -5.97 5.82 -0.82
N ALA A 118 -5.16 4.98 -1.49
CA ALA A 118 -4.91 3.60 -1.07
C ALA A 118 -4.30 3.55 0.34
N CYS A 119 -3.35 4.44 0.67
CA CYS A 119 -2.76 4.50 2.00
C CYS A 119 -3.79 4.89 3.07
N PHE A 120 -4.64 5.89 2.83
CA PHE A 120 -5.66 6.33 3.78
C PHE A 120 -6.77 5.29 3.95
N ILE A 121 -7.28 4.69 2.87
CA ILE A 121 -8.23 3.57 2.93
C ILE A 121 -7.62 2.38 3.68
N GLY A 122 -6.31 2.17 3.52
CA GLY A 122 -5.54 1.15 4.23
C GLY A 122 -5.26 1.45 5.70
N GLY A 123 -5.75 2.58 6.24
CA GLY A 123 -5.65 2.96 7.65
C GLY A 123 -4.34 3.66 8.02
N ALA A 124 -3.66 4.29 7.07
CA ALA A 124 -2.58 5.21 7.38
C ALA A 124 -3.15 6.54 7.86
N SER A 125 -2.65 7.06 9.00
CA SER A 125 -3.12 8.34 9.54
C SER A 125 -2.46 9.52 8.85
N ALA A 126 -3.25 10.56 8.56
CA ALA A 126 -2.77 11.83 8.01
C ALA A 126 -1.79 12.55 8.96
N TYR A 127 -1.89 12.31 10.25
CA TYR A 127 -0.99 12.89 11.26
C TYR A 127 0.32 12.11 11.42
N GLY A 128 0.48 10.96 10.74
CA GLY A 128 1.66 10.10 10.82
C GLY A 128 1.65 9.13 12.00
N GLY A 129 2.72 8.34 12.12
CA GLY A 129 2.94 7.39 13.21
C GLY A 129 2.11 6.12 13.18
N ILE A 130 1.06 6.04 12.39
CA ILE A 130 0.15 4.90 12.26
C ILE A 130 0.01 4.51 10.80
N GLY A 131 0.05 3.21 10.54
CA GLY A 131 -0.10 2.63 9.21
C GLY A 131 0.54 1.25 9.12
N THR A 132 0.07 0.43 8.22
CA THR A 132 0.62 -0.91 7.98
C THR A 132 0.79 -1.17 6.49
N ILE A 133 1.82 -1.94 6.14
CA ILE A 133 2.05 -2.34 4.74
C ILE A 133 0.86 -3.15 4.21
N GLY A 134 0.34 -4.09 5.02
CA GLY A 134 -0.84 -4.88 4.65
C GLY A 134 -2.07 -4.01 4.39
N GLY A 135 -2.30 -2.99 5.23
CA GLY A 135 -3.39 -2.03 5.03
C GLY A 135 -3.25 -1.28 3.70
N ALA A 136 -2.08 -0.73 3.41
CA ALA A 136 -1.83 -0.02 2.15
C ALA A 136 -2.10 -0.90 0.90
N ILE A 137 -1.81 -2.20 0.98
CA ILE A 137 -2.09 -3.15 -0.12
C ILE A 137 -3.59 -3.38 -0.28
N ILE A 138 -4.32 -3.58 0.83
CA ILE A 138 -5.78 -3.70 0.79
C ILE A 138 -6.40 -2.45 0.19
N GLY A 139 -5.95 -1.26 0.62
CA GLY A 139 -6.38 0.00 0.04
C GLY A 139 -6.07 0.11 -1.46
N GLY A 140 -4.87 -0.35 -1.88
CA GLY A 140 -4.49 -0.43 -3.28
C GLY A 140 -5.39 -1.35 -4.10
N LEU A 141 -5.78 -2.51 -3.56
CA LEU A 141 -6.74 -3.42 -4.20
C LEU A 141 -8.12 -2.76 -4.34
N VAL A 142 -8.61 -2.09 -3.31
CA VAL A 142 -9.88 -1.36 -3.35
C VAL A 142 -9.86 -0.29 -4.45
N MET A 143 -8.79 0.52 -4.51
CA MET A 143 -8.62 1.54 -5.55
C MET A 143 -8.50 0.91 -6.95
N GLY A 144 -7.80 -0.22 -7.08
CA GLY A 144 -7.69 -0.95 -8.34
C GLY A 144 -9.03 -1.47 -8.85
N VAL A 145 -9.83 -2.07 -7.97
CA VAL A 145 -11.19 -2.55 -8.31
C VAL A 145 -12.09 -1.38 -8.68
N MET A 146 -12.01 -0.27 -7.94
CA MET A 146 -12.79 0.93 -8.23
C MET A 146 -12.42 1.51 -9.61
N ASN A 147 -11.13 1.66 -9.91
CA ASN A 147 -10.67 2.16 -11.21
C ASN A 147 -11.11 1.27 -12.38
N ASN A 148 -11.00 -0.05 -12.20
CA ASN A 148 -11.44 -1.01 -13.21
C ASN A 148 -12.97 -0.95 -13.41
N GLY A 149 -13.73 -0.89 -12.31
CA GLY A 149 -15.19 -0.75 -12.33
C GLY A 149 -15.65 0.52 -13.06
N MET A 150 -15.03 1.67 -12.77
CA MET A 150 -15.35 2.93 -13.47
C MET A 150 -15.04 2.85 -14.96
N SER A 151 -13.96 2.19 -15.33
CA SER A 151 -13.59 1.99 -16.74
C SER A 151 -14.58 1.08 -17.47
N LEU A 152 -15.07 0.02 -16.83
CA LEU A 152 -16.09 -0.88 -17.40
C LEU A 152 -17.45 -0.19 -17.60
N LEU A 153 -17.79 0.76 -16.73
CA LEU A 153 -19.00 1.59 -16.85
C LEU A 153 -18.88 2.67 -17.93
N GLY A 154 -17.71 2.80 -18.58
CA GLY A 154 -17.49 3.79 -19.63
C GLY A 154 -17.46 5.24 -19.14
N LEU A 155 -17.20 5.46 -17.84
CA LEU A 155 -17.10 6.80 -17.27
C LEU A 155 -15.90 7.55 -17.87
N GLY A 156 -16.14 8.79 -18.30
CA GLY A 156 -15.09 9.67 -18.80
C GLY A 156 -13.99 9.93 -17.76
N ILE A 157 -12.80 10.23 -18.22
CA ILE A 157 -11.61 10.44 -17.36
C ILE A 157 -11.86 11.52 -16.31
N ASP A 158 -12.56 12.60 -16.66
CA ASP A 158 -12.87 13.72 -15.77
C ASP A 158 -13.76 13.28 -14.59
N TRP A 159 -14.75 12.45 -14.85
CA TRP A 159 -15.62 11.87 -13.82
C TRP A 159 -14.87 10.91 -12.91
N GLN A 160 -13.97 10.10 -13.46
CA GLN A 160 -13.13 9.22 -12.66
C GLN A 160 -12.25 10.02 -11.69
N GLN A 161 -11.65 11.13 -12.16
CA GLN A 161 -10.84 12.00 -11.30
C GLN A 161 -11.66 12.67 -10.20
N ALA A 162 -12.86 13.15 -10.51
CA ALA A 162 -13.75 13.74 -9.51
C ALA A 162 -14.14 12.74 -8.42
N ILE A 163 -14.49 11.50 -8.80
CA ILE A 163 -14.83 10.43 -7.85
C ILE A 163 -13.63 10.07 -6.97
N LYS A 164 -12.43 9.94 -7.55
CA LYS A 164 -11.20 9.67 -6.79
C LYS A 164 -10.90 10.76 -5.76
N GLY A 165 -11.02 12.03 -6.16
CA GLY A 165 -10.87 13.16 -5.25
C GLY A 165 -11.86 13.14 -4.10
N LEU A 166 -13.13 12.81 -4.39
CA LEU A 166 -14.18 12.71 -3.39
C LEU A 166 -13.91 11.54 -2.41
N VAL A 167 -13.51 10.37 -2.92
CA VAL A 167 -13.15 9.21 -2.09
C VAL A 167 -11.98 9.55 -1.16
N LEU A 168 -10.93 10.22 -1.69
CA LEU A 168 -9.80 10.67 -0.89
C LEU A 168 -10.26 11.64 0.23
N LEU A 169 -11.10 12.60 -0.11
CA LEU A 169 -11.61 13.58 0.85
C LEU A 169 -12.41 12.90 1.97
N ILE A 170 -13.29 11.95 1.63
CA ILE A 170 -14.05 11.18 2.62
C ILE A 170 -13.12 10.36 3.51
N ALA A 171 -12.13 9.68 2.93
CA ALA A 171 -11.19 8.86 3.69
C ALA A 171 -10.40 9.69 4.70
N VAL A 172 -9.88 10.86 4.30
CA VAL A 172 -9.16 11.78 5.18
C VAL A 172 -10.07 12.39 6.24
N ALA A 173 -11.30 12.81 5.87
CA ALA A 173 -12.25 13.36 6.80
C ALA A 173 -12.63 12.33 7.89
N PHE A 174 -12.80 11.07 7.51
CA PHE A 174 -13.09 9.97 8.44
C PHE A 174 -11.92 9.71 9.41
N ASP A 175 -10.66 9.75 8.93
CA ASP A 175 -9.47 9.60 9.78
C ASP A 175 -9.40 10.73 10.83
N ILE A 176 -9.59 11.98 10.39
CA ILE A 176 -9.59 13.15 11.28
C ILE A 176 -10.73 13.07 12.32
N TYR A 177 -11.94 12.70 11.89
CA TYR A 177 -13.10 12.58 12.77
C TYR A 177 -12.89 11.54 13.87
N ASN A 178 -12.39 10.35 13.50
CA ASN A 178 -12.11 9.27 14.44
C ASN A 178 -11.03 9.65 15.46
N LYS A 179 -10.02 10.38 15.04
CA LYS A 179 -8.93 10.80 15.94
C LYS A 179 -9.40 11.83 16.96
N ASN A 180 -10.24 12.79 16.54
CA ASN A 180 -10.80 13.79 17.45
C ASN A 180 -11.74 13.17 18.51
N LYS A 181 -12.31 11.99 18.24
CA LYS A 181 -13.17 11.28 19.20
C LYS A 181 -12.39 10.47 20.24
N THR A 182 -11.11 10.15 19.93
CA THR A 182 -10.27 9.30 20.79
C THR A 182 -9.26 10.12 21.63
N SER A 183 -9.16 11.43 21.40
CA SER A 183 -8.38 12.39 22.17
C SER A 183 -9.28 13.08 23.19
#